data_67388c6aede3a74c85bc253bcf3e61bc
#
_entry.id   67388c6aede3a74c85bc253bcf3e61bc
#
_cell.length_a   1.000
_cell.length_b   1.000
_cell.length_c   1.000
_cell.angle_alpha   90.00
_cell.angle_beta   90.00
_cell.angle_gamma   90.00
#
_symmetry.space_group_name_H-M   'P 1'
#
loop_
_entity.id
_entity.type
_entity.pdbx_description
1 polymer ?
#
loop_
_entity_poly.entity_id
_entity_poly.type
_entity_poly.pdbx_seq_one_letter_code
_entity_poly.pdbx_strand_id
1 'polypeptide(L)'
;DLFVSADLDWMDYAASKNLIKPDTRVSLLANRIVLVAGKDSTAKLDLKPGADVAGAVGAGRLAMGNVDSVPAGKYGKAALEKLGAWDKVKDKIAQADNVRAALLLVSRGEAPLGIVYATDAAADRQVKVVATFPEDSHPPIVYPVAVTKDSANPDAQAFLTYLRSAAARPVFEKQGFTVLNKAASSS
;
A
#
# COMPACT_ATOMS: atom_id res chain seq x y z
N ASP A 1 7.07 -16.60 -12.66
CA ASP A 1 7.68 -15.94 -13.81
C ASP A 1 7.80 -14.41 -13.66
N LEU A 2 6.84 -13.77 -13.01
CA LEU A 2 6.89 -12.36 -12.64
C LEU A 2 6.85 -12.20 -11.13
N PHE A 3 7.64 -11.27 -10.61
CA PHE A 3 7.59 -10.81 -9.23
C PHE A 3 7.11 -9.37 -9.20
N VAL A 4 6.01 -9.13 -8.47
CA VAL A 4 5.44 -7.81 -8.22
C VAL A 4 5.58 -7.52 -6.74
N SER A 5 6.25 -6.43 -6.38
CA SER A 5 6.42 -6.02 -4.99
C SER A 5 5.53 -4.83 -4.66
N ALA A 6 5.12 -4.71 -3.40
CA ALA A 6 4.37 -3.56 -2.91
C ALA A 6 5.27 -2.43 -2.35
N ASP A 7 6.58 -2.60 -2.44
CA ASP A 7 7.57 -1.54 -2.21
C ASP A 7 8.86 -1.80 -2.99
N LEU A 8 9.74 -0.81 -3.02
CA LEU A 8 11.04 -0.90 -3.67
C LEU A 8 12.03 -1.74 -2.87
N ASP A 9 11.96 -1.74 -1.54
CA ASP A 9 12.89 -2.43 -0.66
C ASP A 9 12.88 -3.95 -0.90
N TRP A 10 11.70 -4.55 -1.00
CA TRP A 10 11.57 -5.98 -1.28
C TRP A 10 12.01 -6.34 -2.70
N MET A 11 11.78 -5.45 -3.68
CA MET A 11 12.33 -5.64 -5.03
C MET A 11 13.86 -5.52 -5.01
N ASP A 12 14.43 -4.56 -4.28
CA ASP A 12 15.88 -4.40 -4.11
C ASP A 12 16.49 -5.62 -3.40
N TYR A 13 15.79 -6.16 -2.39
CA TYR A 13 16.21 -7.41 -1.75
C TYR A 13 16.25 -8.57 -2.74
N ALA A 14 15.21 -8.76 -3.54
CA ALA A 14 15.18 -9.80 -4.57
C ALA A 14 16.30 -9.61 -5.61
N ALA A 15 16.56 -8.37 -6.03
CA ALA A 15 17.67 -8.03 -6.92
C ALA A 15 19.04 -8.37 -6.29
N SER A 16 19.25 -8.03 -5.02
CA SER A 16 20.49 -8.32 -4.27
C SER A 16 20.78 -9.83 -4.15
N LYS A 17 19.72 -10.64 -4.17
CA LYS A 17 19.80 -12.11 -4.16
C LYS A 17 19.88 -12.71 -5.57
N ASN A 18 19.96 -11.86 -6.61
CA ASN A 18 20.02 -12.29 -8.02
C ASN A 18 18.80 -13.15 -8.44
N LEU A 19 17.60 -12.79 -7.92
CA LEU A 19 16.35 -13.53 -8.16
C LEU A 19 15.49 -12.95 -9.28
N ILE A 20 15.87 -11.81 -9.85
CA ILE A 20 15.17 -11.16 -10.95
C ILE A 20 16.12 -10.88 -12.13
N LYS A 21 15.54 -10.65 -13.30
CA LYS A 21 16.25 -10.12 -14.49
C LYS A 21 16.23 -8.59 -14.42
N PRO A 22 17.35 -7.90 -14.09
CA PRO A 22 17.35 -6.46 -13.78
C PRO A 22 16.82 -5.57 -14.91
N ASP A 23 17.10 -5.90 -16.14
CA ASP A 23 16.67 -5.17 -17.36
C ASP A 23 15.16 -5.22 -17.59
N THR A 24 14.46 -6.12 -16.92
CA THR A 24 13.01 -6.24 -17.01
C THR A 24 12.27 -5.45 -15.91
N ARG A 25 13.00 -4.98 -14.90
CA ARG A 25 12.42 -4.25 -13.77
C ARG A 25 11.85 -2.91 -14.20
N VAL A 26 10.59 -2.68 -13.87
CA VAL A 26 9.91 -1.41 -14.11
C VAL A 26 9.03 -1.02 -12.92
N SER A 27 8.86 0.26 -12.66
CA SER A 27 7.85 0.79 -11.73
C SER A 27 6.51 0.84 -12.47
N LEU A 28 5.57 0.00 -12.06
CA LEU A 28 4.31 -0.21 -12.78
C LEU A 28 3.17 0.67 -12.26
N LEU A 29 2.95 0.66 -10.94
CA LEU A 29 1.81 1.28 -10.29
C LEU A 29 2.24 2.13 -9.10
N ALA A 30 1.37 3.07 -8.73
CA ALA A 30 1.41 3.79 -7.46
C ALA A 30 0.09 3.65 -6.71
N ASN A 31 0.12 3.95 -5.41
CA ASN A 31 -1.04 3.90 -4.54
C ASN A 31 -0.95 5.00 -3.48
N ARG A 32 -1.93 5.03 -2.58
CA ARG A 32 -1.98 5.92 -1.40
C ARG A 32 -2.31 5.08 -0.18
N ILE A 33 -1.84 5.52 0.99
CA ILE A 33 -2.33 4.99 2.26
C ILE A 33 -3.41 5.90 2.84
N VAL A 34 -4.38 5.26 3.46
CA VAL A 34 -5.56 5.91 4.04
C VAL A 34 -5.81 5.42 5.46
N LEU A 35 -6.37 6.28 6.29
CA LEU A 35 -6.95 5.90 7.56
C LEU A 35 -8.39 5.47 7.32
N VAL A 36 -8.73 4.25 7.73
CA VAL A 36 -10.07 3.68 7.60
C VAL A 36 -10.72 3.42 8.94
N ALA A 37 -12.03 3.44 8.95
CA ALA A 37 -12.89 3.02 10.06
C ALA A 37 -13.99 2.12 9.53
N GLY A 38 -14.73 1.44 10.41
CA GLY A 38 -15.95 0.74 10.04
C GLY A 38 -16.96 1.68 9.37
N LYS A 39 -17.78 1.16 8.46
CA LYS A 39 -18.72 1.97 7.64
C LYS A 39 -19.63 2.89 8.45
N ASP A 40 -20.07 2.43 9.62
CA ASP A 40 -21.00 3.16 10.51
C ASP A 40 -20.29 4.05 11.55
N SER A 41 -18.95 4.08 11.54
CA SER A 41 -18.17 4.91 12.45
C SER A 41 -18.43 6.39 12.22
N THR A 42 -18.45 7.17 13.29
CA THR A 42 -18.52 8.64 13.25
C THR A 42 -17.15 9.31 13.34
N ALA A 43 -16.06 8.52 13.33
CA ALA A 43 -14.70 9.01 13.43
C ALA A 43 -14.40 10.07 12.36
N LYS A 44 -13.79 11.16 12.78
CA LYS A 44 -13.29 12.24 11.94
C LYS A 44 -11.89 12.60 12.43
N LEU A 45 -10.95 12.70 11.53
CA LEU A 45 -9.58 13.11 11.84
C LEU A 45 -8.97 13.79 10.61
N ASP A 46 -8.32 14.91 10.85
CA ASP A 46 -7.50 15.59 9.84
C ASP A 46 -6.04 15.18 10.01
N LEU A 47 -5.48 14.53 9.00
CA LEU A 47 -4.11 14.01 9.02
C LEU A 47 -3.11 15.11 8.64
N LYS A 48 -2.75 15.92 9.61
CA LYS A 48 -1.76 17.00 9.53
C LYS A 48 -0.74 16.88 10.67
N PRO A 49 0.37 17.61 10.65
CA PRO A 49 1.31 17.62 11.76
C PRO A 49 0.61 17.89 13.09
N GLY A 50 0.85 17.03 14.07
CA GLY A 50 0.21 17.06 15.37
C GLY A 50 -1.15 16.37 15.45
N ALA A 51 -1.60 15.65 14.42
CA ALA A 51 -2.87 14.90 14.44
C ALA A 51 -2.96 13.93 15.62
N ASP A 52 -4.06 13.98 16.36
CA ASP A 52 -4.29 13.13 17.53
C ASP A 52 -4.87 11.76 17.14
N VAL A 53 -4.04 10.98 16.46
CA VAL A 53 -4.40 9.61 16.06
C VAL A 53 -4.68 8.73 17.28
N ALA A 54 -3.89 8.88 18.34
CA ALA A 54 -4.06 8.10 19.57
C ALA A 54 -5.38 8.39 20.27
N GLY A 55 -5.80 9.65 20.31
CA GLY A 55 -7.11 10.04 20.82
C GLY A 55 -8.26 9.51 19.98
N ALA A 56 -8.10 9.54 18.64
CA ALA A 56 -9.10 8.97 17.72
C ALA A 56 -9.24 7.45 17.85
N VAL A 57 -8.15 6.73 18.14
CA VAL A 57 -8.17 5.28 18.44
C VAL A 57 -8.85 5.00 19.79
N GLY A 58 -8.72 5.91 20.75
CA GLY A 58 -9.29 5.76 22.09
C GLY A 58 -8.74 4.55 22.83
N ALA A 59 -9.62 3.77 23.45
CA ALA A 59 -9.24 2.55 24.18
C ALA A 59 -8.92 1.35 23.27
N GLY A 60 -9.22 1.45 21.97
CA GLY A 60 -8.99 0.38 21.00
C GLY A 60 -7.55 0.31 20.49
N ARG A 61 -7.38 -0.29 19.32
CA ARG A 61 -6.10 -0.42 18.63
C ARG A 61 -6.17 0.11 17.19
N LEU A 62 -5.04 0.53 16.68
CA LEU A 62 -4.86 0.90 15.27
C LEU A 62 -4.37 -0.32 14.50
N ALA A 63 -5.18 -0.84 13.59
CA ALA A 63 -4.80 -1.98 12.76
C ALA A 63 -3.84 -1.54 11.66
N MET A 64 -2.71 -2.22 11.54
CA MET A 64 -1.70 -2.00 10.49
C MET A 64 -1.03 -3.32 10.13
N GLY A 65 -0.47 -3.42 8.93
CA GLY A 65 0.54 -4.43 8.65
C GLY A 65 1.75 -4.26 9.57
N ASN A 66 2.53 -5.34 9.79
CA ASN A 66 3.75 -5.26 10.58
C ASN A 66 4.63 -4.11 10.10
N VAL A 67 5.02 -3.24 11.03
CA VAL A 67 5.65 -1.95 10.71
C VAL A 67 7.10 -2.07 10.22
N ASP A 68 7.73 -3.23 10.39
CA ASP A 68 9.12 -3.48 9.99
C ASP A 68 9.22 -4.30 8.69
N SER A 69 8.19 -5.07 8.32
CA SER A 69 8.24 -6.02 7.21
C SER A 69 7.14 -5.85 6.16
N VAL A 70 5.94 -5.45 6.55
CA VAL A 70 4.82 -5.28 5.61
C VAL A 70 4.86 -3.89 4.98
N PRO A 71 4.87 -3.77 3.64
CA PRO A 71 4.97 -2.46 2.97
C PRO A 71 3.99 -1.41 3.49
N ALA A 72 2.70 -1.72 3.57
CA ALA A 72 1.69 -0.80 4.10
C ALA A 72 1.98 -0.38 5.56
N GLY A 73 2.51 -1.29 6.37
CA GLY A 73 2.94 -1.00 7.75
C GLY A 73 4.14 -0.07 7.80
N LYS A 74 5.13 -0.28 6.95
CA LYS A 74 6.32 0.57 6.82
C LYS A 74 5.93 2.00 6.39
N TYR A 75 5.08 2.15 5.38
CA TYR A 75 4.56 3.45 4.96
C TYR A 75 3.72 4.12 6.04
N GLY A 76 2.86 3.37 6.72
CA GLY A 76 2.04 3.88 7.81
C GLY A 76 2.85 4.39 8.98
N LYS A 77 3.90 3.65 9.41
CA LYS A 77 4.83 4.09 10.44
C LYS A 77 5.55 5.38 10.04
N ALA A 78 6.13 5.44 8.83
CA ALA A 78 6.80 6.64 8.33
C ALA A 78 5.87 7.85 8.33
N ALA A 79 4.62 7.69 7.88
CA ALA A 79 3.64 8.76 7.88
C ALA A 79 3.28 9.23 9.30
N LEU A 80 3.06 8.30 10.24
CA LEU A 80 2.77 8.63 11.64
C LEU A 80 3.97 9.34 12.31
N GLU A 81 5.20 8.94 12.02
CA GLU A 81 6.42 9.61 12.49
C GLU A 81 6.49 11.03 11.96
N LYS A 82 6.28 11.22 10.65
CA LYS A 82 6.32 12.53 10.00
C LYS A 82 5.26 13.49 10.54
N LEU A 83 4.09 12.97 10.88
CA LEU A 83 3.00 13.75 11.49
C LEU A 83 3.18 13.97 13.00
N GLY A 84 4.21 13.37 13.62
CA GLY A 84 4.44 13.46 15.08
C GLY A 84 3.43 12.67 15.91
N ALA A 85 2.75 11.69 15.32
CA ALA A 85 1.74 10.88 15.98
C ALA A 85 2.26 9.52 16.48
N TRP A 86 3.40 9.03 15.95
CA TRP A 86 3.90 7.69 16.20
C TRP A 86 4.11 7.36 17.67
N ASP A 87 4.83 8.20 18.40
CA ASP A 87 5.18 7.93 19.81
C ASP A 87 3.96 7.78 20.73
N LYS A 88 2.85 8.41 20.38
CA LYS A 88 1.59 8.32 21.15
C LYS A 88 0.75 7.11 20.79
N VAL A 89 0.96 6.52 19.61
CA VAL A 89 0.10 5.44 19.10
C VAL A 89 0.81 4.09 18.97
N LYS A 90 2.15 4.05 19.00
CA LYS A 90 2.95 2.83 18.77
C LYS A 90 2.57 1.64 19.67
N ASP A 91 2.23 1.91 20.93
CA ASP A 91 1.82 0.86 21.88
C ASP A 91 0.36 0.39 21.70
N LYS A 92 -0.37 1.07 20.80
CA LYS A 92 -1.76 0.75 20.45
C LYS A 92 -1.90 0.06 19.09
N ILE A 93 -0.79 -0.32 18.44
CA ILE A 93 -0.85 -0.96 17.14
C ILE A 93 -1.30 -2.42 17.28
N ALA A 94 -2.29 -2.82 16.48
CA ALA A 94 -2.61 -4.21 16.19
C ALA A 94 -1.92 -4.57 14.87
N GLN A 95 -0.77 -5.24 14.97
CA GLN A 95 0.02 -5.63 13.81
C GLN A 95 -0.55 -6.89 13.16
N ALA A 96 -0.61 -6.91 11.84
CA ALA A 96 -1.06 -8.03 11.03
C ALA A 96 0.02 -8.46 10.04
N ASP A 97 -0.04 -9.70 9.58
CA ASP A 97 0.95 -10.28 8.67
C ASP A 97 0.89 -9.70 7.25
N ASN A 98 -0.19 -9.02 6.92
CA ASN A 98 -0.37 -8.32 5.65
C ASN A 98 -1.46 -7.25 5.78
N VAL A 99 -1.55 -6.36 4.77
CA VAL A 99 -2.51 -5.25 4.77
C VAL A 99 -3.97 -5.72 4.76
N ARG A 100 -4.29 -6.84 4.11
CA ARG A 100 -5.66 -7.35 4.06
C ARG A 100 -6.11 -7.92 5.40
N ALA A 101 -5.21 -8.53 6.15
CA ALA A 101 -5.50 -8.95 7.52
C ALA A 101 -5.74 -7.73 8.45
N ALA A 102 -4.99 -6.64 8.28
CA ALA A 102 -5.25 -5.39 9.00
C ALA A 102 -6.62 -4.79 8.63
N LEU A 103 -6.98 -4.78 7.35
CA LEU A 103 -8.30 -4.34 6.87
C LEU A 103 -9.44 -5.14 7.53
N LEU A 104 -9.28 -6.46 7.64
CA LEU A 104 -10.30 -7.32 8.26
C LEU A 104 -10.56 -7.00 9.73
N LEU A 105 -9.54 -6.59 10.49
CA LEU A 105 -9.74 -6.16 11.89
C LEU A 105 -10.68 -4.95 11.98
N VAL A 106 -10.57 -4.01 11.04
CA VAL A 106 -11.48 -2.85 10.97
C VAL A 106 -12.86 -3.25 10.44
N SER A 107 -12.88 -4.02 9.37
CA SER A 107 -14.12 -4.50 8.72
C SER A 107 -15.02 -5.28 9.66
N ARG A 108 -14.43 -6.03 10.60
CA ARG A 108 -15.13 -6.82 11.63
C ARG A 108 -15.42 -6.05 12.93
N GLY A 109 -14.99 -4.79 13.01
CA GLY A 109 -15.15 -3.99 14.22
C GLY A 109 -14.21 -4.37 15.38
N GLU A 110 -13.17 -5.16 15.13
CA GLU A 110 -12.16 -5.54 16.12
C GLU A 110 -11.14 -4.42 16.38
N ALA A 111 -10.96 -3.52 15.41
CA ALA A 111 -10.17 -2.30 15.55
C ALA A 111 -11.00 -1.10 15.10
N PRO A 112 -11.05 0.01 15.85
CA PRO A 112 -11.83 1.20 15.50
C PRO A 112 -11.25 1.91 14.25
N LEU A 113 -9.95 1.86 14.07
CA LEU A 113 -9.22 2.49 12.96
C LEU A 113 -8.15 1.55 12.41
N GLY A 114 -7.78 1.76 11.16
CA GLY A 114 -6.67 1.04 10.53
C GLY A 114 -6.02 1.88 9.44
N ILE A 115 -4.79 1.51 9.08
CA ILE A 115 -4.04 2.08 7.95
C ILE A 115 -3.90 1.00 6.89
N VAL A 116 -4.45 1.28 5.71
CA VAL A 116 -4.46 0.38 4.55
C VAL A 116 -4.24 1.19 3.28
N TYR A 117 -4.13 0.52 2.14
CA TYR A 117 -4.13 1.22 0.86
C TYR A 117 -5.52 1.72 0.47
N ALA A 118 -5.57 2.78 -0.32
CA ALA A 118 -6.84 3.29 -0.87
C ALA A 118 -7.56 2.22 -1.70
N THR A 119 -6.82 1.39 -2.42
CA THR A 119 -7.35 0.25 -3.19
C THR A 119 -7.97 -0.83 -2.31
N ASP A 120 -7.43 -1.07 -1.11
CA ASP A 120 -8.00 -2.00 -0.13
C ASP A 120 -9.32 -1.46 0.42
N ALA A 121 -9.34 -0.19 0.79
CA ALA A 121 -10.56 0.47 1.28
C ALA A 121 -11.68 0.45 0.23
N ALA A 122 -11.34 0.68 -1.04
CA ALA A 122 -12.32 0.64 -2.15
C ALA A 122 -12.89 -0.77 -2.39
N ALA A 123 -12.15 -1.82 -2.03
CA ALA A 123 -12.56 -3.22 -2.22
C ALA A 123 -13.46 -3.77 -1.10
N ASP A 124 -13.56 -3.09 0.04
CA ASP A 124 -14.34 -3.54 1.20
C ASP A 124 -15.43 -2.53 1.59
N ARG A 125 -16.68 -2.92 1.38
CA ARG A 125 -17.85 -2.08 1.68
C ARG A 125 -18.16 -1.92 3.18
N GLN A 126 -17.49 -2.66 4.05
CA GLN A 126 -17.68 -2.58 5.50
C GLN A 126 -16.79 -1.52 6.15
N VAL A 127 -15.89 -0.91 5.37
CA VAL A 127 -15.03 0.18 5.83
C VAL A 127 -15.29 1.45 5.03
N LYS A 128 -14.88 2.57 5.60
CA LYS A 128 -14.85 3.86 4.91
C LYS A 128 -13.52 4.57 5.17
N VAL A 129 -13.11 5.40 4.22
CA VAL A 129 -11.95 6.27 4.38
C VAL A 129 -12.34 7.43 5.32
N VAL A 130 -11.57 7.58 6.40
CA VAL A 130 -11.66 8.73 7.33
C VAL A 130 -10.82 9.88 6.79
N ALA A 131 -9.58 9.59 6.38
CA ALA A 131 -8.67 10.57 5.80
C ALA A 131 -7.60 9.89 4.95
N THR A 132 -7.02 10.62 4.01
CA THR A 132 -5.86 10.19 3.23
C THR A 132 -4.60 10.82 3.82
N PHE A 133 -3.54 10.02 3.99
CA PHE A 133 -2.25 10.54 4.44
C PHE A 133 -1.64 11.47 3.38
N PRO A 134 -1.03 12.59 3.78
CA PRO A 134 -0.31 13.46 2.85
C PRO A 134 0.80 12.69 2.11
N GLU A 135 0.96 12.96 0.82
CA GLU A 135 1.97 12.26 -0.01
C GLU A 135 3.40 12.52 0.47
N ASP A 136 3.67 13.66 1.08
CA ASP A 136 4.96 14.03 1.66
C ASP A 136 5.19 13.46 3.07
N SER A 137 4.22 12.73 3.64
CA SER A 137 4.33 12.10 4.96
C SER A 137 5.03 10.75 4.93
N HIS A 138 5.23 10.15 3.77
CA HIS A 138 5.86 8.83 3.59
C HIS A 138 6.61 8.77 2.26
N PRO A 139 7.53 7.80 2.06
CA PRO A 139 8.13 7.55 0.75
C PRO A 139 7.06 7.25 -0.31
N PRO A 140 7.31 7.55 -1.60
CA PRO A 140 6.38 7.21 -2.68
C PRO A 140 6.03 5.71 -2.66
N ILE A 141 4.73 5.42 -2.77
CA ILE A 141 4.23 4.04 -2.82
C ILE A 141 4.27 3.57 -4.26
N VAL A 142 5.24 2.71 -4.56
CA VAL A 142 5.52 2.22 -5.91
C VAL A 142 5.48 0.70 -5.90
N TYR A 143 4.82 0.13 -6.91
CA TYR A 143 4.76 -1.31 -7.16
C TYR A 143 5.67 -1.63 -8.35
N PRO A 144 6.93 -2.03 -8.11
CA PRO A 144 7.80 -2.51 -9.16
C PRO A 144 7.43 -3.94 -9.56
N VAL A 145 7.71 -4.28 -10.82
CA VAL A 145 7.58 -5.62 -11.37
C VAL A 145 8.85 -5.98 -12.13
N ALA A 146 9.24 -7.24 -12.09
CA ALA A 146 10.35 -7.79 -12.87
C ALA A 146 10.08 -9.25 -13.24
N VAL A 147 10.71 -9.73 -14.31
CA VAL A 147 10.76 -11.16 -14.63
C VAL A 147 11.70 -11.85 -13.66
N THR A 148 11.32 -13.00 -13.12
CA THR A 148 12.18 -13.78 -12.22
C THR A 148 13.38 -14.35 -12.97
N LYS A 149 14.52 -14.48 -12.27
CA LYS A 149 15.82 -14.88 -12.84
C LYS A 149 15.73 -16.18 -13.66
N ASP A 150 15.06 -17.18 -13.09
CA ASP A 150 15.03 -18.53 -13.65
C ASP A 150 13.82 -18.78 -14.56
N SER A 151 13.03 -17.74 -14.85
CA SER A 151 11.91 -17.87 -15.79
C SER A 151 12.41 -18.21 -17.18
N ALA A 152 12.00 -19.37 -17.69
CA ALA A 152 12.17 -19.82 -19.06
C ALA A 152 10.87 -19.71 -19.87
N ASN A 153 9.82 -19.13 -19.29
CA ASN A 153 8.54 -18.97 -19.93
C ASN A 153 8.59 -17.88 -21.01
N PRO A 154 8.37 -18.22 -22.30
CA PRO A 154 8.42 -17.23 -23.38
C PRO A 154 7.33 -16.14 -23.26
N ASP A 155 6.22 -16.44 -22.55
CA ASP A 155 5.11 -15.51 -22.38
C ASP A 155 5.33 -14.50 -21.24
N ALA A 156 6.33 -14.69 -20.38
CA ALA A 156 6.59 -13.81 -19.23
C ALA A 156 6.86 -12.37 -19.68
N GLN A 157 7.72 -12.19 -20.69
CA GLN A 157 8.03 -10.87 -21.24
C GLN A 157 6.82 -10.26 -21.97
N ALA A 158 6.06 -11.07 -22.69
CA ALA A 158 4.83 -10.60 -23.36
C ALA A 158 3.79 -10.14 -22.35
N PHE A 159 3.63 -10.88 -21.24
CA PHE A 159 2.71 -10.49 -20.16
C PHE A 159 3.17 -9.20 -19.45
N LEU A 160 4.46 -9.05 -19.18
CA LEU A 160 5.01 -7.81 -18.64
C LEU A 160 4.73 -6.62 -19.57
N THR A 161 4.91 -6.80 -20.87
CA THR A 161 4.60 -5.79 -21.89
C THR A 161 3.11 -5.45 -21.89
N TYR A 162 2.22 -6.45 -21.78
CA TYR A 162 0.80 -6.24 -21.66
C TYR A 162 0.43 -5.44 -20.42
N LEU A 163 0.99 -5.76 -19.25
CA LEU A 163 0.74 -5.02 -18.01
C LEU A 163 1.08 -3.52 -18.11
N ARG A 164 2.04 -3.18 -18.99
CA ARG A 164 2.45 -1.80 -19.27
C ARG A 164 1.66 -1.12 -20.38
N SER A 165 0.77 -1.84 -21.04
CA SER A 165 0.04 -1.36 -22.22
C SER A 165 -1.11 -0.43 -21.86
N ALA A 166 -1.58 0.33 -22.87
CA ALA A 166 -2.79 1.12 -22.76
C ALA A 166 -4.04 0.25 -22.52
N ALA A 167 -4.03 -1.01 -22.96
CA ALA A 167 -5.14 -1.94 -22.75
C ALA A 167 -5.28 -2.39 -21.29
N ALA A 168 -4.18 -2.55 -20.55
CA ALA A 168 -4.19 -2.94 -19.15
C ALA A 168 -4.50 -1.76 -18.20
N ARG A 169 -4.18 -0.53 -18.60
CA ARG A 169 -4.35 0.68 -17.78
C ARG A 169 -5.73 0.81 -17.16
N PRO A 170 -6.87 0.73 -17.90
CA PRO A 170 -8.20 0.90 -17.32
C PRO A 170 -8.53 -0.14 -16.24
N VAL A 171 -7.93 -1.35 -16.33
CA VAL A 171 -8.13 -2.40 -15.34
C VAL A 171 -7.52 -2.00 -14.00
N PHE A 172 -6.31 -1.45 -14.00
CA PHE A 172 -5.66 -0.96 -12.78
C PHE A 172 -6.36 0.29 -12.22
N GLU A 173 -6.68 1.25 -13.07
CA GLU A 173 -7.35 2.49 -12.67
C GLU A 173 -8.73 2.22 -12.07
N LYS A 174 -9.46 1.24 -12.59
CA LYS A 174 -10.75 0.80 -12.04
C LYS A 174 -10.61 0.25 -10.61
N GLN A 175 -9.46 -0.32 -10.25
CA GLN A 175 -9.16 -0.80 -8.90
C GLN A 175 -8.62 0.32 -7.98
N GLY A 176 -8.41 1.52 -8.51
CA GLY A 176 -7.91 2.66 -7.74
C GLY A 176 -6.40 2.88 -7.76
N PHE A 177 -5.66 2.09 -8.55
CA PHE A 177 -4.22 2.32 -8.74
C PHE A 177 -3.95 3.49 -9.69
N THR A 178 -2.82 4.16 -9.48
CA THR A 178 -2.24 5.08 -10.46
C THR A 178 -1.25 4.32 -11.32
N VAL A 179 -1.37 4.39 -12.64
CA VAL A 179 -0.44 3.76 -13.59
C VAL A 179 0.72 4.70 -13.87
N LEU A 180 1.96 4.26 -13.54
CA LEU A 180 3.17 5.07 -13.68
C LEU A 180 3.76 5.07 -15.09
N ASN A 181 3.61 3.97 -15.83
CA ASN A 181 4.06 3.90 -17.20
C ASN A 181 3.04 4.56 -18.13
N LYS A 182 3.34 5.77 -18.58
CA LYS A 182 2.70 6.30 -19.80
C LYS A 182 3.16 5.42 -20.95
N ALA A 183 2.20 4.84 -21.71
CA ALA A 183 2.52 4.27 -23.01
C ALA A 183 3.33 5.30 -23.78
N ALA A 184 4.47 4.89 -24.37
CA ALA A 184 5.16 5.75 -25.31
C ALA A 184 4.12 6.17 -26.34
N SER A 185 3.86 7.47 -26.44
CA SER A 185 3.01 8.03 -27.47
C SER A 185 3.67 7.65 -28.81
N SER A 186 3.02 6.78 -29.55
CA SER A 186 3.38 6.56 -30.97
C SER A 186 3.20 7.90 -31.68
N SER A 187 4.34 8.54 -31.96
CA SER A 187 4.44 9.64 -32.92
C SER A 187 4.29 9.08 -34.31
#